data_11bcf9aab6423e943053b3ada4a436b3
#
_entry.id   11bcf9aab6423e943053b3ada4a436b3
#
_cell.length_a   1.000
_cell.length_b   1.000
_cell.length_c   1.000
_cell.angle_alpha   90.00
_cell.angle_beta   90.00
_cell.angle_gamma   90.00
#
_symmetry.space_group_name_H-M   'P 1'
#
loop_
_entity.id
_entity.type
_entity.pdbx_description
1 polymer ?
#
loop_
_entity_poly.entity_id
_entity_poly.type
_entity_poly.pdbx_seq_one_letter_code
_entity_poly.pdbx_strand_id
1 'polypeptide(L)'
;FGAVFFKFDYNTIPGVGTDLNAESVGDGLLEHCRAYVDWLDDLRRRHPDVMIENCGSGAMRADYAQLSRLDLQSTSDQCDPLIYAAIAAGAGMTILPEQQGNWGYAQQEMDDETAVFTLATGVLGRLYLSGFIDRMTEPRLSLVRDAIALHRCVLADQKHMVPFWPY
;
A
#
# COMPACT_ATOMS: atom_id res chain seq x y z
N PHE A 1 0.51 -0.52 -24.89
CA PHE A 1 -0.29 -1.45 -24.09
C PHE A 1 -1.47 -0.76 -23.37
N GLY A 2 -1.48 0.56 -23.23
CA GLY A 2 -2.56 1.30 -22.59
C GLY A 2 -2.68 1.04 -21.06
N ALA A 3 -1.61 0.57 -20.41
CA ALA A 3 -1.61 0.40 -18.95
C ALA A 3 -1.58 1.77 -18.27
N VAL A 4 -2.47 1.96 -17.30
CA VAL A 4 -2.61 3.20 -16.54
C VAL A 4 -2.27 3.04 -15.05
N PHE A 5 -1.94 1.82 -14.63
CA PHE A 5 -1.56 1.49 -13.26
C PHE A 5 -0.30 0.62 -13.25
N PHE A 6 0.66 0.98 -12.38
CA PHE A 6 1.89 0.22 -12.17
C PHE A 6 2.16 0.09 -10.67
N LYS A 7 2.58 -1.10 -10.26
CA LYS A 7 3.14 -1.34 -8.93
C LYS A 7 4.66 -1.48 -9.05
N PHE A 8 5.39 -0.63 -8.36
CA PHE A 8 6.84 -0.66 -8.28
C PHE A 8 7.26 -1.38 -7.00
N ASP A 9 7.64 -2.64 -7.15
CA ASP A 9 8.01 -3.50 -6.03
C ASP A 9 9.54 -3.56 -5.92
N TYR A 10 10.11 -2.58 -5.22
CA TYR A 10 11.56 -2.41 -5.09
C TYR A 10 12.07 -3.16 -3.85
N ASN A 11 12.22 -4.48 -3.96
CA ASN A 11 12.64 -5.35 -2.87
C ASN A 11 14.17 -5.41 -2.68
N THR A 12 14.93 -4.86 -3.62
CA THR A 12 16.39 -4.87 -3.57
C THR A 12 16.90 -3.87 -2.54
N ILE A 13 17.83 -4.30 -1.68
CA ILE A 13 18.58 -3.42 -0.80
C ILE A 13 19.84 -2.99 -1.57
N PRO A 14 20.00 -1.70 -1.92
CA PRO A 14 21.15 -1.23 -2.72
C PRO A 14 22.48 -1.28 -1.96
N GLY A 15 22.49 -1.64 -0.68
CA GLY A 15 23.68 -1.65 0.16
C GLY A 15 24.14 -0.24 0.52
N VAL A 16 25.43 -0.07 0.67
CA VAL A 16 26.04 1.22 1.03
C VAL A 16 26.24 2.15 -0.19
N GLY A 17 25.91 1.68 -1.38
CA GLY A 17 26.17 2.40 -2.63
C GLY A 17 27.64 2.30 -3.06
N THR A 18 28.06 3.19 -3.95
CA THR A 18 29.44 3.30 -4.41
C THR A 18 30.15 4.47 -3.74
N ASP A 19 31.44 4.30 -3.44
CA ASP A 19 32.31 5.41 -2.98
C ASP A 19 33.15 5.99 -4.13
N LEU A 20 32.93 5.52 -5.37
CA LEU A 20 33.64 6.05 -6.56
C LEU A 20 33.18 7.48 -6.84
N ASN A 21 34.11 8.44 -6.80
CA ASN A 21 33.89 9.87 -6.92
C ASN A 21 32.93 10.45 -5.85
N ALA A 22 32.82 9.79 -4.71
CA ALA A 22 32.02 10.24 -3.58
C ALA A 22 32.83 11.16 -2.66
N GLU A 23 32.17 12.17 -2.08
CA GLU A 23 32.80 13.08 -1.12
C GLU A 23 32.95 12.46 0.28
N SER A 24 32.11 11.45 0.58
CA SER A 24 32.11 10.76 1.87
C SER A 24 31.51 9.35 1.74
N VAL A 25 31.72 8.51 2.76
CA VAL A 25 31.08 7.20 2.87
C VAL A 25 29.55 7.35 2.92
N GLY A 26 28.86 6.64 2.05
CA GLY A 26 27.39 6.67 1.92
C GLY A 26 26.85 7.74 0.96
N ASP A 27 27.68 8.61 0.42
CA ASP A 27 27.29 9.63 -0.55
C ASP A 27 26.68 9.00 -1.81
N GLY A 28 27.28 7.92 -2.32
CA GLY A 28 26.75 7.18 -3.47
C GLY A 28 25.36 6.60 -3.24
N LEU A 29 25.01 6.19 -2.01
CA LEU A 29 23.65 5.76 -1.69
C LEU A 29 22.67 6.94 -1.67
N LEU A 30 23.08 8.07 -1.10
CA LEU A 30 22.29 9.31 -1.10
C LEU A 30 21.99 9.77 -2.52
N GLU A 31 22.99 9.80 -3.38
CA GLU A 31 22.84 10.19 -4.79
C GLU A 31 21.94 9.20 -5.56
N HIS A 32 22.05 7.90 -5.29
CA HIS A 32 21.12 6.92 -5.84
C HIS A 32 19.66 7.21 -5.43
N CYS A 33 19.42 7.49 -4.15
CA CYS A 33 18.07 7.82 -3.67
C CYS A 33 17.54 9.11 -4.31
N ARG A 34 18.36 10.13 -4.46
CA ARG A 34 18.02 11.40 -5.14
C ARG A 34 17.68 11.16 -6.62
N ALA A 35 18.53 10.42 -7.32
CA ALA A 35 18.32 10.11 -8.72
C ALA A 35 17.04 9.31 -8.95
N TYR A 36 16.68 8.42 -8.03
CA TYR A 36 15.41 7.69 -8.10
C TYR A 36 14.20 8.63 -7.94
N VAL A 37 14.27 9.56 -7.00
CA VAL A 37 13.22 10.57 -6.78
C VAL A 37 13.09 11.50 -8.00
N ASP A 38 14.19 11.96 -8.57
CA ASP A 38 14.21 12.78 -9.79
C ASP A 38 13.64 12.03 -10.99
N TRP A 39 13.94 10.74 -11.10
CA TRP A 39 13.36 9.87 -12.13
C TRP A 39 11.84 9.71 -11.97
N LEU A 40 11.34 9.58 -10.75
CA LEU A 40 9.89 9.56 -10.47
C LEU A 40 9.23 10.88 -10.89
N ASP A 41 9.83 12.02 -10.56
CA ASP A 41 9.33 13.34 -10.97
C ASP A 41 9.29 13.48 -12.50
N ASP A 42 10.31 13.01 -13.21
CA ASP A 42 10.33 12.99 -14.68
C ASP A 42 9.26 12.05 -15.26
N LEU A 43 9.09 10.87 -14.67
CA LEU A 43 8.08 9.90 -15.07
C LEU A 43 6.67 10.49 -14.91
N ARG A 44 6.37 11.09 -13.76
CA ARG A 44 5.08 11.76 -13.49
C ARG A 44 4.80 12.90 -14.45
N ARG A 45 5.82 13.70 -14.77
CA ARG A 45 5.69 14.81 -15.74
C ARG A 45 5.39 14.31 -17.15
N ARG A 46 6.02 13.22 -17.60
CA ARG A 46 5.80 12.63 -18.92
C ARG A 46 4.49 11.83 -19.04
N HIS A 47 4.02 11.28 -17.93
CA HIS A 47 2.86 10.40 -17.86
C HIS A 47 1.94 10.77 -16.69
N PRO A 48 1.29 11.95 -16.73
CA PRO A 48 0.51 12.46 -15.59
C PRO A 48 -0.72 11.60 -15.25
N ASP A 49 -1.24 10.85 -16.20
CA ASP A 49 -2.44 10.01 -16.02
C ASP A 49 -2.11 8.60 -15.49
N VAL A 50 -0.83 8.27 -15.32
CA VAL A 50 -0.42 6.96 -14.80
C VAL A 50 -0.48 6.98 -13.28
N MET A 51 -1.17 6.00 -12.71
CA MET A 51 -1.21 5.75 -11.27
C MET A 51 -0.07 4.80 -10.88
N ILE A 52 0.68 5.14 -9.82
CA ILE A 52 1.82 4.34 -9.38
C ILE A 52 1.64 3.97 -7.90
N GLU A 53 1.71 2.67 -7.64
CA GLU A 53 1.78 2.13 -6.29
C GLU A 53 3.25 1.88 -5.91
N ASN A 54 3.65 2.42 -4.77
CA ASN A 54 4.94 2.11 -4.16
C ASN A 54 4.86 0.82 -3.34
N CYS A 55 5.86 -0.02 -3.49
CA CYS A 55 6.05 -1.23 -2.72
C CYS A 55 7.55 -1.53 -2.56
N GLY A 56 7.89 -2.13 -1.47
CA GLY A 56 9.18 -2.73 -1.19
C GLY A 56 8.97 -3.66 -0.01
N SER A 57 8.58 -4.93 -0.28
CA SER A 57 8.10 -5.86 0.74
C SER A 57 7.04 -5.20 1.66
N GLY A 58 6.06 -4.56 1.05
CA GLY A 58 5.12 -3.68 1.73
C GLY A 58 5.66 -2.25 1.87
N ALA A 59 5.79 -1.74 3.08
CA ALA A 59 6.09 -0.33 3.37
C ALA A 59 7.57 -0.05 3.69
N MET A 60 8.51 -0.92 3.31
CA MET A 60 9.93 -0.72 3.62
C MET A 60 10.50 0.59 3.04
N ARG A 61 9.87 1.15 2.00
CA ARG A 61 10.26 2.38 1.33
C ARG A 61 9.20 3.49 1.43
N ALA A 62 8.38 3.46 2.48
CA ALA A 62 7.34 4.45 2.73
C ALA A 62 7.89 5.71 3.41
N ASP A 63 8.91 6.32 2.82
CA ASP A 63 9.38 7.64 3.24
C ASP A 63 8.59 8.77 2.56
N TYR A 64 8.66 9.98 3.12
CA TYR A 64 7.87 11.11 2.63
C TYR A 64 8.29 11.59 1.23
N ALA A 65 9.54 11.36 0.80
CA ALA A 65 9.97 11.69 -0.55
C ALA A 65 9.25 10.81 -1.58
N GLN A 66 9.05 9.53 -1.27
CA GLN A 66 8.30 8.60 -2.09
C GLN A 66 6.79 8.87 -2.01
N LEU A 67 6.22 8.97 -0.79
CA LEU A 67 4.80 9.20 -0.56
C LEU A 67 4.29 10.48 -1.22
N SER A 68 5.12 11.54 -1.32
CA SER A 68 4.74 12.79 -1.98
C SER A 68 4.65 12.70 -3.50
N ARG A 69 5.11 11.60 -4.11
CA ARG A 69 5.19 11.40 -5.57
C ARG A 69 4.34 10.27 -6.09
N LEU A 70 3.98 9.32 -5.23
CA LEU A 70 3.30 8.10 -5.60
C LEU A 70 1.86 8.10 -5.10
N ASP A 71 0.97 7.47 -5.84
CA ASP A 71 -0.48 7.57 -5.60
C ASP A 71 -0.93 6.62 -4.50
N LEU A 72 -0.30 5.46 -4.42
CA LEU A 72 -0.65 4.39 -3.47
C LEU A 72 0.62 3.83 -2.82
N GLN A 73 0.47 3.29 -1.62
CA GLN A 73 1.53 2.64 -0.85
C GLN A 73 1.05 1.30 -0.30
N SER A 74 1.70 0.21 -0.69
CA SER A 74 1.52 -1.09 -0.02
C SER A 74 1.94 -0.99 1.43
N THR A 75 1.18 -1.60 2.35
CA THR A 75 1.45 -1.51 3.79
C THR A 75 2.32 -2.64 4.31
N SER A 76 2.06 -3.88 3.90
CA SER A 76 2.82 -5.07 4.33
C SER A 76 2.45 -6.29 3.50
N ASP A 77 3.37 -7.26 3.42
CA ASP A 77 3.12 -8.61 2.89
C ASP A 77 2.64 -9.60 3.97
N GLN A 78 2.33 -9.13 5.18
CA GLN A 78 1.84 -9.97 6.25
C GLN A 78 0.46 -10.54 5.93
N CYS A 79 0.31 -11.87 5.98
CA CYS A 79 -0.95 -12.58 5.68
C CYS A 79 -1.72 -13.03 6.93
N ASP A 80 -1.10 -13.04 8.12
CA ASP A 80 -1.82 -13.32 9.37
C ASP A 80 -2.76 -12.15 9.69
N PRO A 81 -4.08 -12.38 9.80
CA PRO A 81 -5.05 -11.29 9.95
C PRO A 81 -4.90 -10.51 11.25
N LEU A 82 -4.46 -11.14 12.35
CA LEU A 82 -4.30 -10.48 13.63
C LEU A 82 -3.05 -9.59 13.64
N ILE A 83 -1.94 -10.09 13.10
CA ILE A 83 -0.70 -9.31 12.97
C ILE A 83 -0.90 -8.17 11.97
N TYR A 84 -1.55 -8.45 10.84
CA TYR A 84 -1.78 -7.45 9.81
C TYR A 84 -2.69 -6.31 10.27
N ALA A 85 -3.69 -6.58 11.11
CA ALA A 85 -4.58 -5.55 11.65
C ALA A 85 -3.81 -4.45 12.41
N ALA A 86 -2.82 -4.84 13.22
CA ALA A 86 -1.95 -3.89 13.91
C ALA A 86 -1.10 -3.06 12.94
N ILE A 87 -0.60 -3.68 11.87
CA ILE A 87 0.18 -2.99 10.83
C ILE A 87 -0.70 -1.99 10.08
N ALA A 88 -1.88 -2.41 9.63
CA ALA A 88 -2.81 -1.56 8.88
C ALA A 88 -3.28 -0.35 9.72
N ALA A 89 -3.61 -0.58 11.00
CA ALA A 89 -3.97 0.48 11.91
C ALA A 89 -2.81 1.45 12.17
N GLY A 90 -1.58 0.92 12.34
CA GLY A 90 -0.38 1.73 12.56
C GLY A 90 0.09 2.50 11.32
N ALA A 91 -0.19 2.01 10.11
CA ALA A 91 0.24 2.65 8.87
C ALA A 91 -0.29 4.08 8.72
N GLY A 92 -1.48 4.37 9.25
CA GLY A 92 -2.06 5.71 9.26
C GLY A 92 -1.26 6.76 10.03
N MET A 93 -0.23 6.38 10.78
CA MET A 93 0.69 7.33 11.43
C MET A 93 1.65 7.99 10.43
N THR A 94 1.88 7.38 9.28
CA THR A 94 2.86 7.85 8.29
C THR A 94 2.32 7.92 6.87
N ILE A 95 1.29 7.13 6.55
CA ILE A 95 0.70 7.01 5.22
C ILE A 95 -0.73 7.54 5.30
N LEU A 96 -1.08 8.45 4.40
CA LEU A 96 -2.46 8.96 4.35
C LEU A 96 -3.44 7.83 4.01
N PRO A 97 -4.64 7.78 4.63
CA PRO A 97 -5.62 6.73 4.38
C PRO A 97 -5.96 6.53 2.90
N GLU A 98 -5.99 7.61 2.12
CA GLU A 98 -6.24 7.58 0.67
C GLU A 98 -5.10 6.98 -0.14
N GLN A 99 -3.88 6.89 0.41
CA GLN A 99 -2.72 6.25 -0.21
C GLN A 99 -2.48 4.83 0.32
N GLN A 100 -3.03 4.51 1.50
CA GLN A 100 -2.74 3.30 2.24
C GLN A 100 -3.41 2.08 1.62
N GLY A 101 -2.66 1.26 0.87
CA GLY A 101 -3.12 -0.02 0.32
C GLY A 101 -3.21 -1.08 1.41
N ASN A 102 -4.43 -1.43 1.82
CA ASN A 102 -4.69 -2.42 2.86
C ASN A 102 -5.26 -3.71 2.27
N TRP A 103 -4.68 -4.83 2.67
CA TRP A 103 -5.07 -6.14 2.19
C TRP A 103 -6.32 -6.67 2.93
N GLY A 104 -7.36 -6.99 2.18
CA GLY A 104 -8.49 -7.78 2.64
C GLY A 104 -8.31 -9.24 2.21
N TYR A 105 -7.57 -10.02 2.98
CA TYR A 105 -7.20 -11.41 2.69
C TYR A 105 -8.30 -12.42 2.98
N ALA A 106 -9.58 -12.07 2.83
CA ALA A 106 -10.65 -13.05 3.05
C ALA A 106 -10.45 -14.29 2.16
N GLN A 107 -10.51 -15.47 2.77
CA GLN A 107 -10.37 -16.77 2.12
C GLN A 107 -11.64 -17.59 2.32
N GLN A 108 -11.88 -18.58 1.43
CA GLN A 108 -13.04 -19.47 1.55
C GLN A 108 -13.02 -20.29 2.84
N GLU A 109 -11.83 -20.71 3.27
CA GLU A 109 -11.61 -21.62 4.40
C GLU A 109 -11.68 -20.95 5.78
N MET A 110 -11.69 -19.62 5.82
CA MET A 110 -11.84 -18.87 7.06
C MET A 110 -13.25 -19.02 7.62
N ASP A 111 -13.40 -18.95 8.94
CA ASP A 111 -14.70 -18.68 9.53
C ASP A 111 -15.21 -17.27 9.17
N ASP A 112 -16.47 -16.99 9.41
CA ASP A 112 -17.07 -15.72 9.02
C ASP A 112 -16.52 -14.55 9.83
N GLU A 113 -16.19 -14.75 11.11
CA GLU A 113 -15.63 -13.73 11.97
C GLU A 113 -14.25 -13.30 11.47
N THR A 114 -13.37 -14.25 11.19
CA THR A 114 -12.03 -13.98 10.63
C THR A 114 -12.12 -13.31 9.26
N ALA A 115 -13.05 -13.75 8.41
CA ALA A 115 -13.23 -13.15 7.09
C ALA A 115 -13.73 -11.69 7.19
N VAL A 116 -14.70 -11.41 8.05
CA VAL A 116 -15.19 -10.05 8.31
C VAL A 116 -14.09 -9.19 8.91
N PHE A 117 -13.32 -9.71 9.88
CA PHE A 117 -12.22 -9.00 10.52
C PHE A 117 -11.16 -8.54 9.50
N THR A 118 -10.71 -9.46 8.61
CA THR A 118 -9.70 -9.09 7.60
C THR A 118 -10.24 -8.13 6.54
N LEU A 119 -11.53 -8.26 6.16
CA LEU A 119 -12.17 -7.31 5.25
C LEU A 119 -12.31 -5.92 5.90
N ALA A 120 -12.71 -5.85 7.18
CA ALA A 120 -12.80 -4.60 7.93
C ALA A 120 -11.44 -3.91 8.04
N THR A 121 -10.36 -4.68 8.27
CA THR A 121 -8.98 -4.17 8.26
C THR A 121 -8.62 -3.54 6.91
N GLY A 122 -9.05 -4.17 5.81
CA GLY A 122 -8.85 -3.63 4.45
C GLY A 122 -9.56 -2.28 4.23
N VAL A 123 -10.72 -2.09 4.84
CA VAL A 123 -11.53 -0.85 4.68
C VAL A 123 -10.88 0.38 5.33
N LEU A 124 -9.93 0.21 6.26
CA LEU A 124 -9.22 1.32 6.91
C LEU A 124 -8.42 2.23 5.96
N GLY A 125 -8.06 1.72 4.79
CA GLY A 125 -7.39 2.47 3.72
C GLY A 125 -8.02 2.18 2.36
N ARG A 126 -7.21 1.93 1.34
CA ARG A 126 -7.64 1.39 0.04
C ARG A 126 -7.79 -0.11 0.15
N LEU A 127 -9.01 -0.61 0.03
CA LEU A 127 -9.29 -2.05 0.12
C LEU A 127 -8.69 -2.80 -1.06
N TYR A 128 -7.70 -3.63 -0.81
CA TYR A 128 -7.13 -4.58 -1.75
C TYR A 128 -7.69 -5.98 -1.46
N LEU A 129 -8.47 -6.51 -2.38
CA LEU A 129 -9.01 -7.86 -2.26
C LEU A 129 -7.97 -8.87 -2.72
N SER A 130 -7.34 -9.55 -1.78
CA SER A 130 -6.19 -10.43 -2.01
C SER A 130 -6.50 -11.92 -1.83
N GLY A 131 -7.74 -12.27 -1.45
CA GLY A 131 -8.20 -13.66 -1.38
C GLY A 131 -8.46 -14.26 -2.76
N PHE A 132 -8.58 -15.58 -2.83
CA PHE A 132 -8.95 -16.30 -4.05
C PHE A 132 -10.45 -16.16 -4.30
N ILE A 133 -10.90 -15.02 -4.78
CA ILE A 133 -12.32 -14.67 -4.99
C ILE A 133 -13.00 -15.68 -5.93
N ASP A 134 -12.28 -16.19 -6.92
CA ASP A 134 -12.73 -17.19 -7.89
C ASP A 134 -13.09 -18.55 -7.25
N ARG A 135 -12.63 -18.80 -6.02
CA ARG A 135 -12.86 -20.03 -5.25
C ARG A 135 -13.93 -19.88 -4.16
N MET A 136 -14.46 -18.67 -3.99
CA MET A 136 -15.42 -18.39 -2.93
C MET A 136 -16.84 -18.82 -3.30
N THR A 137 -17.54 -19.38 -2.32
CA THR A 137 -18.98 -19.65 -2.42
C THR A 137 -19.79 -18.36 -2.26
N GLU A 138 -21.07 -18.40 -2.66
CA GLU A 138 -21.95 -17.24 -2.62
C GLU A 138 -22.07 -16.58 -1.23
N PRO A 139 -22.18 -17.32 -0.10
CA PRO A 139 -22.16 -16.69 1.22
C PRO A 139 -20.89 -15.88 1.49
N ARG A 140 -19.69 -16.41 1.13
CA ARG A 140 -18.42 -15.72 1.29
C ARG A 140 -18.32 -14.49 0.38
N LEU A 141 -18.77 -14.61 -0.87
CA LEU A 141 -18.82 -13.48 -1.82
C LEU A 141 -19.78 -12.37 -1.35
N SER A 142 -20.84 -12.72 -0.60
CA SER A 142 -21.72 -11.71 0.00
C SER A 142 -20.95 -10.80 0.99
N LEU A 143 -20.13 -11.38 1.88
CA LEU A 143 -19.30 -10.61 2.81
C LEU A 143 -18.31 -9.70 2.08
N VAL A 144 -17.73 -10.18 1.00
CA VAL A 144 -16.83 -9.35 0.16
C VAL A 144 -17.59 -8.19 -0.48
N ARG A 145 -18.80 -8.43 -1.01
CA ARG A 145 -19.64 -7.36 -1.57
C ARG A 145 -20.04 -6.32 -0.53
N ASP A 146 -20.36 -6.75 0.68
CA ASP A 146 -20.70 -5.85 1.77
C ASP A 146 -19.49 -4.98 2.16
N ALA A 147 -18.28 -5.55 2.23
CA ALA A 147 -17.05 -4.81 2.46
C ALA A 147 -16.77 -3.79 1.35
N ILE A 148 -16.97 -4.15 0.08
CA ILE A 148 -16.84 -3.23 -1.05
C ILE A 148 -17.86 -2.09 -0.95
N ALA A 149 -19.10 -2.39 -0.60
CA ALA A 149 -20.15 -1.37 -0.43
C ALA A 149 -19.80 -0.40 0.70
N LEU A 150 -19.37 -0.91 1.85
CA LEU A 150 -18.89 -0.09 2.96
C LEU A 150 -17.69 0.76 2.56
N HIS A 151 -16.70 0.17 1.90
CA HIS A 151 -15.51 0.89 1.45
C HIS A 151 -15.85 2.04 0.49
N ARG A 152 -16.81 1.84 -0.42
CA ARG A 152 -17.28 2.92 -1.33
C ARG A 152 -17.92 4.06 -0.56
N CYS A 153 -18.65 3.80 0.52
CA CYS A 153 -19.19 4.84 1.39
C CYS A 153 -18.05 5.61 2.09
N VAL A 154 -17.06 4.90 2.64
CA VAL A 154 -15.92 5.49 3.33
C VAL A 154 -15.06 6.33 2.38
N LEU A 155 -14.83 5.86 1.15
CA LEU A 155 -14.02 6.57 0.15
C LEU A 155 -14.51 7.99 -0.16
N ALA A 156 -15.82 8.21 -0.10
CA ALA A 156 -16.39 9.53 -0.38
C ALA A 156 -15.88 10.61 0.58
N ASP A 157 -15.65 10.23 1.83
CA ASP A 157 -15.24 11.13 2.91
C ASP A 157 -13.75 10.98 3.29
N GLN A 158 -13.08 9.94 2.82
CA GLN A 158 -11.72 9.55 3.26
C GLN A 158 -10.71 10.70 3.19
N LYS A 159 -10.75 11.53 2.15
CA LYS A 159 -9.86 12.69 1.99
C LYS A 159 -10.03 13.79 3.06
N HIS A 160 -11.11 13.70 3.86
CA HIS A 160 -11.40 14.61 4.96
C HIS A 160 -11.25 13.96 6.34
N MET A 161 -10.93 12.66 6.37
CA MET A 161 -10.76 11.91 7.60
C MET A 161 -9.35 12.09 8.15
N VAL A 162 -9.25 12.11 9.47
CA VAL A 162 -7.99 12.09 10.19
C VAL A 162 -7.94 10.79 11.01
N PRO A 163 -6.87 10.00 10.89
CA PRO A 163 -6.72 8.80 11.71
C PRO A 163 -6.77 9.15 13.20
N PHE A 164 -7.51 8.36 13.95
CA PHE A 164 -7.65 8.50 15.39
C PHE A 164 -7.55 7.12 16.07
N TRP A 165 -6.71 7.00 17.08
CA TRP A 165 -6.53 5.78 17.86
C TRP A 165 -7.13 5.98 19.24
N PRO A 166 -8.30 5.39 19.54
CA PRO A 166 -8.86 5.40 20.90
C PRO A 166 -7.98 4.56 21.82
N TYR A 167 -7.84 4.99 23.07
CA TYR A 167 -7.04 4.32 24.12
C TYR A 167 -7.67 2.99 24.54
#